data_3a4cbb976be198c8807a4cd3e8145502
#
_entry.id   3a4cbb976be198c8807a4cd3e8145502
#
_cell.length_a   1.000
_cell.length_b   1.000
_cell.length_c   1.000
_cell.angle_alpha   90.00
_cell.angle_beta   90.00
_cell.angle_gamma   90.00
#
_symmetry.space_group_name_H-M   'P 1'
#
loop_
_entity.id
_entity.type
_entity.pdbx_description
1 polymer ?
#
loop_
_entity_poly.entity_id
_entity_poly.type
_entity_poly.pdbx_seq_one_letter_code
_entity_poly.pdbx_strand_id
1 'polypeptide(L)'
;RLLQKNDEIDSSLTLRQVYDKYFHPNVLPINDQKIWKSLQENNVLNIFQFDSEVGSQAAKKIKPSSMLEMADANGLMRLMTSEKGEETPMEKYIRYKEDISQWYAEMRRYGLTQEEQKVLEPYFLTSYGVPPSQEQLMKMLMDENICNFTLKDANAARKIVGKKQMSKIPALREQILNQAKSPCLGNYVWTCGVGPQMGYSFSIIHALAYSFIGFQTMFIATNWNPI
;
A
#
# COMPACT_ATOMS: atom_id res chain seq x y z
N ARG A 1 -14.12 -16.65 -22.99
CA ARG A 1 -15.05 -17.22 -23.98
C ARG A 1 -15.65 -16.17 -24.93
N LEU A 2 -16.05 -14.99 -24.43
CA LEU A 2 -16.60 -13.92 -25.29
C LEU A 2 -15.56 -13.46 -26.32
N LEU A 3 -14.33 -13.17 -25.90
CA LEU A 3 -13.22 -12.79 -26.78
C LEU A 3 -12.87 -13.87 -27.81
N GLN A 4 -13.01 -15.17 -27.46
CA GLN A 4 -12.85 -16.27 -28.40
C GLN A 4 -13.99 -16.34 -29.43
N LYS A 5 -15.23 -16.02 -29.02
CA LYS A 5 -16.37 -15.98 -29.92
C LYS A 5 -16.30 -14.86 -30.95
N ASN A 6 -15.62 -13.76 -30.58
CA ASN A 6 -15.44 -12.59 -31.45
C ASN A 6 -14.12 -12.62 -32.22
N ASP A 7 -13.42 -13.77 -32.25
CA ASP A 7 -12.12 -13.98 -32.91
C ASP A 7 -11.00 -13.02 -32.43
N GLU A 8 -11.17 -12.39 -31.26
CA GLU A 8 -10.17 -11.51 -30.65
C GLU A 8 -9.06 -12.31 -29.94
N ILE A 9 -9.36 -13.53 -29.54
CA ILE A 9 -8.42 -14.51 -29.00
C ILE A 9 -8.66 -15.85 -29.69
N ASP A 10 -7.58 -16.57 -30.00
CA ASP A 10 -7.59 -17.88 -30.67
C ASP A 10 -8.59 -18.84 -30.02
N SER A 11 -9.63 -19.22 -30.80
CA SER A 11 -10.73 -20.08 -30.36
C SER A 11 -10.32 -21.54 -30.17
N SER A 12 -9.17 -21.95 -30.70
CA SER A 12 -8.62 -23.31 -30.54
C SER A 12 -8.04 -23.56 -29.15
N LEU A 13 -7.74 -22.49 -28.39
CA LEU A 13 -7.13 -22.58 -27.07
C LEU A 13 -8.18 -22.96 -26.01
N THR A 14 -7.78 -23.84 -25.09
CA THR A 14 -8.53 -24.08 -23.86
C THR A 14 -8.49 -22.84 -22.95
N LEU A 15 -9.45 -22.72 -22.02
CA LEU A 15 -9.48 -21.60 -21.07
C LEU A 15 -8.19 -21.52 -20.26
N ARG A 16 -7.58 -22.65 -19.92
CA ARG A 16 -6.28 -22.66 -19.20
C ARG A 16 -5.17 -22.11 -20.07
N GLN A 17 -5.09 -22.50 -21.32
CA GLN A 17 -4.10 -21.98 -22.28
C GLN A 17 -4.29 -20.48 -22.54
N VAL A 18 -5.54 -20.00 -22.63
CA VAL A 18 -5.84 -18.57 -22.72
C VAL A 18 -5.33 -17.82 -21.48
N TYR A 19 -5.62 -18.35 -20.28
CA TYR A 19 -5.13 -17.76 -19.05
C TYR A 19 -3.60 -17.70 -19.02
N ASP A 20 -2.93 -18.82 -19.29
CA ASP A 20 -1.48 -18.93 -19.23
C ASP A 20 -0.79 -18.03 -20.28
N LYS A 21 -1.41 -17.83 -21.45
CA LYS A 21 -0.86 -17.02 -22.54
C LYS A 21 -1.08 -15.51 -22.38
N TYR A 22 -2.22 -15.10 -21.81
CA TYR A 22 -2.62 -13.67 -21.82
C TYR A 22 -2.80 -13.06 -20.44
N PHE A 23 -3.12 -13.84 -19.41
CA PHE A 23 -3.57 -13.30 -18.11
C PHE A 23 -2.77 -13.77 -16.92
N HIS A 24 -1.87 -14.74 -17.08
CA HIS A 24 -1.02 -15.18 -15.98
C HIS A 24 -0.10 -14.02 -15.53
N PRO A 25 0.12 -13.80 -14.21
CA PRO A 25 0.93 -12.70 -13.69
C PRO A 25 2.30 -12.54 -14.37
N ASN A 26 2.93 -13.63 -14.78
CA ASN A 26 4.26 -13.61 -15.43
C ASN A 26 4.24 -13.10 -16.88
N VAL A 27 3.07 -13.01 -17.52
CA VAL A 27 2.94 -12.57 -18.93
C VAL A 27 2.22 -11.23 -19.05
N LEU A 28 1.58 -10.76 -17.97
CA LEU A 28 0.90 -9.47 -17.98
C LEU A 28 1.90 -8.34 -18.28
N PRO A 29 1.54 -7.40 -19.15
CA PRO A 29 2.40 -6.27 -19.48
C PRO A 29 2.32 -5.18 -18.39
N ILE A 30 2.78 -5.50 -17.17
CA ILE A 30 2.68 -4.63 -15.99
C ILE A 30 3.43 -3.29 -16.11
N ASN A 31 4.29 -3.16 -17.13
CA ASN A 31 5.01 -1.93 -17.44
C ASN A 31 4.34 -1.11 -18.57
N ASP A 32 3.22 -1.55 -19.11
CA ASP A 32 2.51 -0.83 -20.19
C ASP A 32 1.84 0.43 -19.64
N GLN A 33 2.40 1.57 -20.02
CA GLN A 33 1.95 2.89 -19.56
C GLN A 33 0.55 3.24 -20.08
N LYS A 34 0.10 2.67 -21.21
CA LYS A 34 -1.25 2.88 -21.72
C LYS A 34 -2.31 2.38 -20.72
N ILE A 35 -2.05 1.22 -20.10
CA ILE A 35 -2.95 0.61 -19.12
C ILE A 35 -3.00 1.47 -17.85
N TRP A 36 -1.83 1.89 -17.32
CA TRP A 36 -1.77 2.76 -16.14
C TRP A 36 -2.40 4.11 -16.39
N LYS A 37 -2.21 4.69 -17.57
CA LYS A 37 -2.82 5.97 -17.95
C LYS A 37 -4.35 5.89 -17.95
N SER A 38 -4.92 4.79 -18.41
CA SER A 38 -6.37 4.57 -18.37
C SER A 38 -6.91 4.62 -16.94
N LEU A 39 -6.22 3.98 -15.97
CA LEU A 39 -6.57 4.05 -14.55
C LEU A 39 -6.45 5.48 -14.00
N GLN A 40 -5.37 6.19 -14.34
CA GLN A 40 -5.11 7.55 -13.89
C GLN A 40 -6.14 8.56 -14.44
N GLU A 41 -6.67 8.30 -15.63
CA GLU A 41 -7.77 9.06 -16.24
C GLU A 41 -9.15 8.68 -15.67
N ASN A 42 -9.17 7.84 -14.63
CA ASN A 42 -10.37 7.37 -13.94
C ASN A 42 -11.30 6.50 -14.80
N ASN A 43 -10.74 5.79 -15.78
CA ASN A 43 -11.47 4.75 -16.52
C ASN A 43 -11.52 3.48 -15.66
N VAL A 44 -12.38 3.48 -14.64
CA VAL A 44 -12.41 2.43 -13.59
C VAL A 44 -13.59 1.49 -13.71
N LEU A 45 -14.46 1.65 -14.70
CA LEU A 45 -15.62 0.79 -14.90
C LEU A 45 -15.18 -0.68 -15.06
N ASN A 46 -15.75 -1.56 -14.24
CA ASN A 46 -15.42 -2.99 -14.18
C ASN A 46 -13.96 -3.30 -13.76
N ILE A 47 -13.22 -2.32 -13.23
CA ILE A 47 -11.89 -2.58 -12.68
C ILE A 47 -12.03 -3.09 -11.25
N PHE A 48 -11.63 -4.33 -11.02
CA PHE A 48 -11.74 -4.96 -9.71
C PHE A 48 -11.14 -4.10 -8.59
N GLN A 49 -11.91 -3.86 -7.53
CA GLN A 49 -11.66 -2.97 -6.39
C GLN A 49 -11.76 -1.47 -6.68
N PHE A 50 -11.59 -1.01 -7.93
CA PHE A 50 -11.57 0.40 -8.29
C PHE A 50 -12.87 0.91 -8.93
N ASP A 51 -13.81 0.02 -9.23
CA ASP A 51 -15.14 0.36 -9.75
C ASP A 51 -16.13 0.89 -8.68
N SER A 52 -15.77 0.76 -7.40
CA SER A 52 -16.52 1.38 -6.29
C SER A 52 -16.21 2.87 -6.20
N GLU A 53 -17.09 3.66 -5.56
CA GLU A 53 -16.88 5.08 -5.33
C GLU A 53 -15.54 5.35 -4.60
N VAL A 54 -15.26 4.60 -3.53
CA VAL A 54 -14.01 4.73 -2.76
C VAL A 54 -12.80 4.36 -3.60
N GLY A 55 -12.88 3.28 -4.38
CA GLY A 55 -11.80 2.83 -5.27
C GLY A 55 -11.53 3.83 -6.40
N SER A 56 -12.59 4.35 -7.02
CA SER A 56 -12.51 5.39 -8.05
C SER A 56 -11.84 6.66 -7.51
N GLN A 57 -12.23 7.11 -6.33
CA GLN A 57 -11.58 8.27 -5.68
C GLN A 57 -10.11 8.02 -5.37
N ALA A 58 -9.76 6.81 -4.89
CA ALA A 58 -8.37 6.45 -4.64
C ALA A 58 -7.55 6.41 -5.94
N ALA A 59 -8.06 5.79 -7.01
CA ALA A 59 -7.41 5.78 -8.32
C ALA A 59 -7.15 7.18 -8.86
N LYS A 60 -8.16 8.06 -8.79
CA LYS A 60 -8.08 9.44 -9.26
C LYS A 60 -7.07 10.29 -8.49
N LYS A 61 -7.00 10.11 -7.17
CA LYS A 61 -6.12 10.91 -6.30
C LYS A 61 -4.69 10.36 -6.28
N ILE A 62 -4.50 9.05 -6.11
CA ILE A 62 -3.18 8.42 -5.99
C ILE A 62 -2.52 8.30 -7.37
N LYS A 63 -3.31 8.12 -8.45
CA LYS A 63 -2.83 7.91 -9.82
C LYS A 63 -1.76 6.81 -9.88
N PRO A 64 -2.09 5.56 -9.54
CA PRO A 64 -1.12 4.49 -9.55
C PRO A 64 -0.47 4.30 -10.92
N SER A 65 0.84 4.04 -10.95
CA SER A 65 1.65 3.80 -12.15
C SER A 65 2.45 2.50 -12.07
N SER A 66 2.26 1.74 -11.01
CA SER A 66 2.91 0.45 -10.78
C SER A 66 2.05 -0.47 -9.92
N MET A 67 2.40 -1.77 -9.94
CA MET A 67 1.71 -2.77 -9.11
C MET A 67 1.84 -2.48 -7.61
N LEU A 68 2.96 -1.94 -7.16
CA LEU A 68 3.16 -1.56 -5.76
C LEU A 68 2.26 -0.39 -5.38
N GLU A 69 2.22 0.66 -6.20
CA GLU A 69 1.33 1.80 -5.96
C GLU A 69 -0.15 1.42 -6.01
N MET A 70 -0.52 0.46 -6.86
CA MET A 70 -1.87 -0.08 -6.89
C MET A 70 -2.18 -0.89 -5.62
N ALA A 71 -1.19 -1.62 -5.10
CA ALA A 71 -1.32 -2.32 -3.82
C ALA A 71 -1.44 -1.34 -2.64
N ASP A 72 -0.65 -0.26 -2.65
CA ASP A 72 -0.75 0.82 -1.66
C ASP A 72 -2.13 1.49 -1.73
N ALA A 73 -2.64 1.78 -2.93
CA ALA A 73 -3.97 2.34 -3.13
C ALA A 73 -5.06 1.43 -2.55
N ASN A 74 -4.97 0.10 -2.75
CA ASN A 74 -5.86 -0.88 -2.15
C ASN A 74 -5.86 -0.86 -0.61
N GLY A 75 -4.71 -0.57 0.00
CA GLY A 75 -4.59 -0.38 1.45
C GLY A 75 -5.12 0.97 1.92
N LEU A 76 -4.64 2.04 1.29
CA LEU A 76 -4.91 3.42 1.68
C LEU A 76 -6.36 3.83 1.50
N MET A 77 -7.09 3.27 0.51
CA MET A 77 -8.52 3.56 0.33
C MET A 77 -9.37 3.18 1.55
N ARG A 78 -8.87 2.35 2.44
CA ARG A 78 -9.52 1.97 3.69
C ARG A 78 -9.09 2.82 4.89
N LEU A 79 -8.07 3.66 4.72
CA LEU A 79 -7.50 4.57 5.72
C LEU A 79 -7.83 6.03 5.37
N MET A 80 -9.06 6.29 4.94
CA MET A 80 -9.50 7.62 4.48
C MET A 80 -10.00 8.53 5.61
N THR A 81 -10.07 8.04 6.84
CA THR A 81 -10.54 8.82 7.98
C THR A 81 -9.39 9.16 8.92
N SER A 82 -9.25 10.44 9.22
CA SER A 82 -8.41 10.95 10.31
C SER A 82 -9.30 11.56 11.41
N GLU A 83 -8.71 11.92 12.54
CA GLU A 83 -9.37 12.81 13.49
C GLU A 83 -9.66 14.15 12.83
N LYS A 84 -10.71 14.85 13.30
CA LYS A 84 -11.22 16.04 12.63
C LYS A 84 -10.14 17.11 12.50
N GLY A 85 -9.71 17.38 11.26
CA GLY A 85 -8.67 18.39 10.94
C GLY A 85 -7.24 17.85 10.78
N GLU A 86 -7.03 16.54 10.91
CA GLU A 86 -5.73 15.93 10.63
C GLU A 86 -5.67 15.38 9.20
N GLU A 87 -4.48 15.46 8.61
CA GLU A 87 -4.19 14.89 7.29
C GLU A 87 -4.30 13.37 7.32
N THR A 88 -5.06 12.80 6.39
CA THR A 88 -5.21 11.33 6.29
C THR A 88 -3.93 10.66 5.79
N PRO A 89 -3.71 9.35 6.06
CA PRO A 89 -2.59 8.61 5.49
C PRO A 89 -2.53 8.68 3.97
N MET A 90 -3.68 8.69 3.29
CA MET A 90 -3.75 8.81 1.84
C MET A 90 -3.31 10.19 1.35
N GLU A 91 -3.70 11.26 2.02
CA GLU A 91 -3.27 12.63 1.67
C GLU A 91 -1.76 12.81 1.88
N LYS A 92 -1.21 12.28 2.98
CA LYS A 92 0.25 12.23 3.19
C LYS A 92 0.97 11.49 2.07
N TYR A 93 0.46 10.30 1.70
CA TYR A 93 1.03 9.49 0.62
C TYR A 93 1.09 10.28 -0.70
N ILE A 94 -0.01 10.95 -1.08
CA ILE A 94 -0.09 11.74 -2.30
C ILE A 94 0.93 12.90 -2.26
N ARG A 95 0.93 13.65 -1.18
CA ARG A 95 1.82 14.79 -0.98
C ARG A 95 3.30 14.39 -1.04
N TYR A 96 3.68 13.27 -0.43
CA TYR A 96 5.06 12.78 -0.47
C TYR A 96 5.42 12.11 -1.81
N LYS A 97 4.44 11.54 -2.51
CA LYS A 97 4.64 11.04 -3.89
C LYS A 97 4.95 12.18 -4.84
N GLU A 98 4.31 13.34 -4.67
CA GLU A 98 4.57 14.54 -5.45
C GLU A 98 5.94 15.16 -5.11
N ASP A 99 6.29 15.19 -3.83
CA ASP A 99 7.54 15.74 -3.34
C ASP A 99 8.05 15.00 -2.09
N ILE A 100 8.92 14.01 -2.29
CA ILE A 100 9.49 13.19 -1.22
C ILE A 100 10.32 14.01 -0.20
N SER A 101 10.79 15.20 -0.57
CA SER A 101 11.53 16.07 0.34
C SER A 101 10.69 16.51 1.54
N GLN A 102 9.36 16.52 1.40
CA GLN A 102 8.42 16.84 2.48
C GLN A 102 8.38 15.75 3.55
N TRP A 103 8.55 14.48 3.17
CA TRP A 103 8.70 13.40 4.14
C TRP A 103 9.99 13.57 4.97
N TYR A 104 11.12 13.87 4.32
CA TYR A 104 12.37 14.18 5.05
C TYR A 104 12.22 15.42 5.93
N ALA A 105 11.48 16.43 5.49
CA ALA A 105 11.18 17.59 6.31
C ALA A 105 10.32 17.26 7.54
N GLU A 106 9.37 16.30 7.41
CA GLU A 106 8.60 15.81 8.55
C GLU A 106 9.50 15.08 9.54
N MET A 107 10.38 14.17 9.10
CA MET A 107 11.33 13.49 9.98
C MET A 107 12.21 14.47 10.75
N ARG A 108 12.72 15.53 10.09
CA ARG A 108 13.49 16.58 10.75
C ARG A 108 12.67 17.34 11.80
N ARG A 109 11.38 17.59 11.57
CA ARG A 109 10.48 18.20 12.56
C ARG A 109 10.30 17.35 13.81
N TYR A 110 10.37 16.03 13.68
CA TYR A 110 10.42 15.10 14.81
C TYR A 110 11.78 15.04 15.50
N GLY A 111 12.80 15.73 14.98
CA GLY A 111 14.15 15.77 15.54
C GLY A 111 15.02 14.57 15.14
N LEU A 112 14.68 13.84 14.09
CA LEU A 112 15.48 12.70 13.65
C LEU A 112 16.79 13.16 13.02
N THR A 113 17.89 12.50 13.39
CA THR A 113 19.20 12.64 12.77
C THR A 113 19.20 12.09 11.35
N GLN A 114 20.25 12.40 10.56
CA GLN A 114 20.38 11.85 9.20
C GLN A 114 20.53 10.33 9.20
N GLU A 115 21.22 9.78 10.19
CA GLU A 115 21.38 8.35 10.39
C GLU A 115 20.04 7.68 10.65
N GLU A 116 19.22 8.23 11.55
CA GLU A 116 17.89 7.72 11.85
C GLU A 116 16.94 7.81 10.65
N GLN A 117 17.03 8.88 9.85
CA GLN A 117 16.28 9.01 8.61
C GLN A 117 16.63 7.88 7.63
N LYS A 118 17.93 7.59 7.44
CA LYS A 118 18.40 6.49 6.57
C LYS A 118 17.94 5.12 7.05
N VAL A 119 17.90 4.89 8.33
CA VAL A 119 17.40 3.61 8.91
C VAL A 119 15.91 3.40 8.60
N LEU A 120 15.13 4.47 8.47
CA LEU A 120 13.70 4.38 8.14
C LEU A 120 13.42 4.21 6.63
N GLU A 121 14.33 4.62 5.76
CA GLU A 121 14.15 4.56 4.29
C GLU A 121 13.69 3.20 3.76
N PRO A 122 14.28 2.05 4.14
CA PRO A 122 13.87 0.73 3.63
C PRO A 122 12.41 0.37 3.93
N TYR A 123 11.81 0.98 4.95
CA TYR A 123 10.45 0.70 5.41
C TYR A 123 9.41 1.69 4.89
N PHE A 124 9.83 2.87 4.50
CA PHE A 124 8.93 3.97 4.16
C PHE A 124 9.02 4.42 2.69
N LEU A 125 10.21 4.39 2.06
CA LEU A 125 10.37 4.93 0.71
C LEU A 125 9.56 4.21 -0.35
N THR A 126 9.39 2.90 -0.23
CA THR A 126 8.61 2.10 -1.18
C THR A 126 7.13 2.48 -1.23
N SER A 127 6.65 3.20 -0.21
CA SER A 127 5.29 3.69 -0.06
C SER A 127 5.27 5.17 0.30
N TYR A 128 6.20 5.94 -0.25
CA TYR A 128 6.28 7.39 -0.13
C TYR A 128 6.07 7.90 1.30
N GLY A 129 6.82 7.36 2.26
CA GLY A 129 6.79 7.83 3.65
C GLY A 129 5.57 7.39 4.47
N VAL A 130 4.68 6.58 3.91
CA VAL A 130 3.49 6.05 4.62
C VAL A 130 3.49 4.53 4.54
N PRO A 131 3.82 3.79 5.63
CA PRO A 131 3.85 2.33 5.62
C PRO A 131 2.43 1.76 5.74
N PRO A 132 1.81 1.29 4.65
CA PRO A 132 0.41 0.85 4.69
C PRO A 132 0.25 -0.60 5.14
N SER A 133 1.31 -1.40 5.23
CA SER A 133 1.20 -2.85 5.45
C SER A 133 1.71 -3.31 6.82
N GLN A 134 1.08 -4.38 7.33
CA GLN A 134 1.49 -5.03 8.58
C GLN A 134 2.91 -5.62 8.49
N GLU A 135 3.36 -6.00 7.31
CA GLU A 135 4.69 -6.55 7.09
C GLU A 135 5.76 -5.46 7.23
N GLN A 136 5.50 -4.26 6.71
CA GLN A 136 6.40 -3.11 6.92
C GLN A 136 6.47 -2.74 8.39
N LEU A 137 5.32 -2.69 9.09
CA LEU A 137 5.27 -2.44 10.53
C LEU A 137 6.13 -3.44 11.31
N MET A 138 5.94 -4.74 11.06
CA MET A 138 6.70 -5.77 11.78
C MET A 138 8.20 -5.68 11.50
N LYS A 139 8.60 -5.53 10.23
CA LYS A 139 10.01 -5.40 9.84
C LYS A 139 10.66 -4.19 10.50
N MET A 140 9.98 -3.04 10.48
CA MET A 140 10.46 -1.81 11.11
C MET A 140 10.68 -1.99 12.63
N LEU A 141 9.71 -2.59 13.34
CA LEU A 141 9.83 -2.82 14.79
C LEU A 141 10.93 -3.82 15.13
N MET A 142 11.22 -4.78 14.24
CA MET A 142 12.26 -5.79 14.45
C MET A 142 13.67 -5.30 14.14
N ASP A 143 13.82 -4.20 13.41
CA ASP A 143 15.14 -3.66 13.08
C ASP A 143 15.91 -3.29 14.34
N GLU A 144 17.16 -3.80 14.43
CA GLU A 144 18.04 -3.55 15.59
C GLU A 144 18.40 -2.07 15.76
N ASN A 145 18.36 -1.28 14.69
CA ASN A 145 18.63 0.15 14.71
C ASN A 145 17.37 0.99 14.99
N ILE A 146 16.20 0.37 15.14
CA ILE A 146 14.93 1.03 15.45
C ILE A 146 14.45 0.62 16.84
N CYS A 147 13.77 -0.52 16.99
CA CYS A 147 13.20 -0.98 18.26
C CYS A 147 13.73 -2.35 18.71
N ASN A 148 14.37 -3.11 17.83
CA ASN A 148 14.91 -4.44 18.11
C ASN A 148 13.88 -5.42 18.74
N PHE A 149 12.64 -5.38 18.28
CA PHE A 149 11.61 -6.32 18.75
C PHE A 149 11.93 -7.73 18.31
N THR A 150 11.62 -8.70 19.16
CA THR A 150 11.58 -10.10 18.71
C THR A 150 10.42 -10.30 17.71
N LEU A 151 10.49 -11.36 16.90
CA LEU A 151 9.38 -11.73 16.02
C LEU A 151 8.06 -11.94 16.80
N LYS A 152 8.14 -12.46 18.03
CA LYS A 152 6.99 -12.64 18.92
C LYS A 152 6.37 -11.28 19.29
N ASP A 153 7.20 -10.30 19.67
CA ASP A 153 6.74 -8.97 20.07
C ASP A 153 6.18 -8.19 18.89
N ALA A 154 6.86 -8.24 17.74
CA ALA A 154 6.38 -7.61 16.51
C ALA A 154 5.03 -8.19 16.05
N ASN A 155 4.85 -9.51 16.13
CA ASN A 155 3.57 -10.15 15.83
C ASN A 155 2.47 -9.82 16.85
N ALA A 156 2.84 -9.65 18.13
CA ALA A 156 1.91 -9.16 19.15
C ALA A 156 1.48 -7.71 18.86
N ALA A 157 2.45 -6.82 18.52
CA ALA A 157 2.19 -5.44 18.13
C ALA A 157 1.22 -5.37 16.93
N ARG A 158 1.50 -6.12 15.85
CA ARG A 158 0.62 -6.23 14.69
C ARG A 158 -0.82 -6.62 15.06
N LYS A 159 -1.00 -7.60 15.96
CA LYS A 159 -2.33 -8.05 16.40
C LYS A 159 -3.04 -6.98 17.24
N ILE A 160 -2.30 -6.26 18.10
CA ILE A 160 -2.85 -5.16 18.93
C ILE A 160 -3.34 -4.04 18.03
N VAL A 161 -2.51 -3.60 17.09
CA VAL A 161 -2.78 -2.51 16.16
C VAL A 161 -3.95 -2.87 15.23
N GLY A 162 -3.86 -3.99 14.52
CA GLY A 162 -4.84 -4.40 13.53
C GLY A 162 -6.23 -4.69 14.11
N LYS A 163 -6.30 -5.18 15.37
CA LYS A 163 -7.57 -5.43 16.08
C LYS A 163 -8.01 -4.29 16.97
N LYS A 164 -7.28 -3.17 17.00
CA LYS A 164 -7.53 -1.99 17.84
C LYS A 164 -7.80 -2.38 19.30
N GLN A 165 -6.91 -3.20 19.90
CA GLN A 165 -7.04 -3.65 21.29
C GLN A 165 -6.73 -2.50 22.25
N MET A 166 -7.67 -1.59 22.46
CA MET A 166 -7.50 -0.33 23.18
C MET A 166 -6.79 -0.47 24.54
N SER A 167 -7.10 -1.52 25.31
CA SER A 167 -6.48 -1.77 26.61
C SER A 167 -4.98 -2.10 26.56
N LYS A 168 -4.46 -2.56 25.40
CA LYS A 168 -3.06 -2.92 25.20
C LYS A 168 -2.25 -1.86 24.48
N ILE A 169 -2.90 -0.86 23.90
CA ILE A 169 -2.24 0.21 23.14
C ILE A 169 -1.26 1.02 24.01
N PRO A 170 -1.60 1.44 25.26
CA PRO A 170 -0.66 2.17 26.10
C PRO A 170 0.63 1.39 26.39
N ALA A 171 0.51 0.11 26.73
CA ALA A 171 1.67 -0.74 27.00
C ALA A 171 2.54 -0.96 25.74
N LEU A 172 1.93 -1.13 24.57
CA LEU A 172 2.66 -1.22 23.31
C LEU A 172 3.41 0.08 22.99
N ARG A 173 2.76 1.22 23.19
CA ARG A 173 3.40 2.53 23.00
C ARG A 173 4.62 2.69 23.90
N GLU A 174 4.46 2.39 25.18
CA GLU A 174 5.55 2.44 26.15
C GLU A 174 6.71 1.51 25.75
N GLN A 175 6.40 0.29 25.31
CA GLN A 175 7.42 -0.65 24.84
C GLN A 175 8.19 -0.11 23.64
N ILE A 176 7.53 0.48 22.65
CA ILE A 176 8.18 1.09 21.48
C ILE A 176 9.06 2.26 21.91
N LEU A 177 8.56 3.16 22.76
CA LEU A 177 9.31 4.32 23.21
C LEU A 177 10.56 3.93 24.04
N ASN A 178 10.45 2.87 24.86
CA ASN A 178 11.55 2.40 25.70
C ASN A 178 12.61 1.59 24.92
N GLN A 179 12.22 0.90 23.85
CA GLN A 179 13.15 0.07 23.05
C GLN A 179 13.73 0.81 21.85
N ALA A 180 13.14 1.93 21.44
CA ALA A 180 13.68 2.73 20.34
C ALA A 180 15.06 3.31 20.67
N LYS A 181 15.93 3.40 19.65
CA LYS A 181 17.30 3.90 19.80
C LYS A 181 17.38 5.35 20.29
N SER A 182 16.35 6.15 20.04
CA SER A 182 16.20 7.48 20.62
C SER A 182 14.74 7.81 20.90
N PRO A 183 14.45 8.76 21.78
CA PRO A 183 13.09 9.23 22.03
C PRO A 183 12.42 9.82 20.79
N CYS A 184 13.16 10.52 19.94
CA CYS A 184 12.66 11.11 18.69
C CYS A 184 12.24 10.02 17.70
N LEU A 185 13.10 9.01 17.51
CA LEU A 185 12.83 7.88 16.66
C LEU A 185 11.61 7.08 17.16
N GLY A 186 11.55 6.79 18.47
CA GLY A 186 10.41 6.09 19.07
C GLY A 186 9.08 6.83 18.88
N ASN A 187 9.09 8.15 19.07
CA ASN A 187 7.91 8.98 18.86
C ASN A 187 7.49 9.01 17.38
N TYR A 188 8.44 9.11 16.45
CA TYR A 188 8.17 9.06 15.02
C TYR A 188 7.57 7.71 14.60
N VAL A 189 8.21 6.61 15.00
CA VAL A 189 7.75 5.24 14.74
C VAL A 189 6.33 5.03 15.26
N TRP A 190 6.05 5.50 16.48
CA TRP A 190 4.71 5.42 17.04
C TRP A 190 3.70 6.23 16.23
N THR A 191 3.98 7.50 15.96
CA THR A 191 3.01 8.44 15.38
C THR A 191 2.83 8.22 13.88
N CYS A 192 3.94 8.03 13.15
CA CYS A 192 3.92 7.95 11.69
C CYS A 192 3.94 6.51 11.15
N GLY A 193 4.46 5.56 11.93
CA GLY A 193 4.53 4.15 11.55
C GLY A 193 3.34 3.33 12.05
N VAL A 194 3.03 3.40 13.34
CA VAL A 194 1.99 2.60 14.00
C VAL A 194 0.62 3.26 13.90
N GLY A 195 0.54 4.56 14.16
CA GLY A 195 -0.70 5.32 14.21
C GLY A 195 -1.60 5.12 12.98
N PRO A 196 -1.08 5.30 11.75
CA PRO A 196 -1.87 5.14 10.53
C PRO A 196 -2.50 3.76 10.33
N GLN A 197 -1.93 2.73 10.97
CA GLN A 197 -2.43 1.35 10.86
C GLN A 197 -3.42 0.97 11.99
N MET A 198 -3.73 1.91 12.87
CA MET A 198 -4.56 1.64 14.04
C MET A 198 -6.00 1.29 13.65
N GLY A 199 -6.37 0.04 13.92
CA GLY A 199 -7.71 -0.50 13.61
C GLY A 199 -7.86 -1.10 12.22
N TYR A 200 -6.88 -0.90 11.33
CA TYR A 200 -6.83 -1.58 10.04
C TYR A 200 -5.37 -1.82 9.63
N SER A 201 -4.96 -3.05 9.70
CA SER A 201 -3.63 -3.49 9.28
C SER A 201 -3.81 -4.46 8.11
N PHE A 202 -3.30 -4.10 6.93
CA PHE A 202 -3.50 -4.91 5.75
C PHE A 202 -2.22 -5.65 5.34
N SER A 203 -2.38 -6.82 4.70
CA SER A 203 -1.25 -7.60 4.21
C SER A 203 -0.87 -7.18 2.80
N ILE A 204 0.42 -6.92 2.58
CA ILE A 204 0.94 -6.58 1.25
C ILE A 204 0.72 -7.73 0.25
N ILE A 205 0.81 -8.98 0.69
CA ILE A 205 0.58 -10.16 -0.17
C ILE A 205 -0.87 -10.17 -0.67
N HIS A 206 -1.82 -9.90 0.23
CA HIS A 206 -3.23 -9.81 -0.13
C HIS A 206 -3.47 -8.65 -1.11
N ALA A 207 -2.91 -7.48 -0.84
CA ALA A 207 -3.05 -6.31 -1.72
C ALA A 207 -2.44 -6.53 -3.09
N LEU A 208 -1.27 -7.16 -3.18
CA LEU A 208 -0.66 -7.51 -4.47
C LEU A 208 -1.53 -8.50 -5.25
N ALA A 209 -2.07 -9.54 -4.58
CA ALA A 209 -2.97 -10.48 -5.25
C ALA A 209 -4.22 -9.78 -5.83
N TYR A 210 -4.82 -8.87 -5.07
CA TYR A 210 -5.94 -8.04 -5.54
C TYR A 210 -5.53 -7.08 -6.65
N SER A 211 -4.31 -6.52 -6.58
CA SER A 211 -3.78 -5.64 -7.63
C SER A 211 -3.55 -6.39 -8.94
N PHE A 212 -3.10 -7.65 -8.88
CA PHE A 212 -3.01 -8.48 -10.10
C PHE A 212 -4.36 -8.71 -10.73
N ILE A 213 -5.40 -9.01 -9.95
CA ILE A 213 -6.78 -9.16 -10.47
C ILE A 213 -7.27 -7.82 -11.06
N GLY A 214 -7.03 -6.71 -10.36
CA GLY A 214 -7.36 -5.37 -10.86
C GLY A 214 -6.65 -5.06 -12.17
N PHE A 215 -5.34 -5.35 -12.26
CA PHE A 215 -4.57 -5.14 -13.48
C PHE A 215 -5.05 -6.03 -14.63
N GLN A 216 -5.42 -7.30 -14.38
CA GLN A 216 -6.02 -8.17 -15.38
C GLN A 216 -7.29 -7.57 -15.96
N THR A 217 -8.17 -7.02 -15.11
CA THR A 217 -9.41 -6.36 -15.56
C THR A 217 -9.14 -5.07 -16.33
N MET A 218 -8.13 -4.26 -15.91
CA MET A 218 -7.67 -3.09 -16.68
C MET A 218 -7.11 -3.49 -18.04
N PHE A 219 -6.28 -4.52 -18.09
CA PHE A 219 -5.70 -5.05 -19.33
C PHE A 219 -6.79 -5.45 -20.33
N ILE A 220 -7.85 -6.14 -19.86
CA ILE A 220 -9.00 -6.49 -20.67
C ILE A 220 -9.74 -5.24 -21.14
N ALA A 221 -10.07 -4.32 -20.23
CA ALA A 221 -10.82 -3.11 -20.55
C ALA A 221 -10.09 -2.19 -21.53
N THR A 222 -8.75 -2.16 -21.47
CA THR A 222 -7.94 -1.28 -22.34
C THR A 222 -7.72 -1.85 -23.74
N ASN A 223 -7.67 -3.17 -23.88
CA ASN A 223 -7.32 -3.82 -25.16
C ASN A 223 -8.51 -4.42 -25.90
N TRP A 224 -9.56 -4.81 -25.20
CA TRP A 224 -10.73 -5.44 -25.78
C TRP A 224 -12.00 -4.75 -25.29
N ASN A 225 -12.23 -3.56 -25.66
CA ASN A 225 -13.39 -2.75 -25.31
C ASN A 225 -14.60 -3.64 -24.85
N PRO A 226 -14.70 -4.03 -23.57
CA PRO A 226 -15.79 -4.90 -23.14
C PRO A 226 -17.07 -4.09 -23.22
N ILE A 227 -17.99 -4.64 -23.93
CA ILE A 227 -19.35 -4.17 -24.18
C ILE A 227 -20.04 -3.80 -22.88
#